data_c92c0ab9b4f9972ff67d659e69160088
#
_entry.id   c92c0ab9b4f9972ff67d659e69160088
#
_cell.length_a   1.000
_cell.length_b   1.000
_cell.length_c   1.000
_cell.angle_alpha   90.00
_cell.angle_beta   90.00
_cell.angle_gamma   90.00
#
_symmetry.space_group_name_H-M   'P 1'
#
loop_
_entity.id
_entity.type
_entity.pdbx_description
1 polymer ?
#
loop_
_entity_poly.entity_id
_entity_poly.type
_entity_poly.pdbx_seq_one_letter_code
_entity_poly.pdbx_strand_id
1 'polypeptide(L)'
;FMTRLGDDPRAQRIRAFMKANGIPDDLIITDPYHLTGSMMKSKSEPGKHEIYYFRQDSAASFLCENDVDGIDLSDIRAVHFTGIFPTISNSAAKAARRLVERAKENSITVVFDPNLRSQLWDRSPETLALLNEFAAQSDVFLPSLKEAESLCGLNDPEDIADHYISLGTKKVIVKLG
;
A
#
# COMPACT_ATOMS: atom_id res chain seq x y z
N PHE A 1 -11.44 -1.94 5.88
CA PHE A 1 -10.21 -2.39 5.15
C PHE A 1 -10.58 -2.84 3.75
N MET A 2 -10.07 -2.16 2.72
CA MET A 2 -10.37 -2.45 1.32
C MET A 2 -9.32 -3.41 0.72
N THR A 3 -9.79 -4.47 0.05
CA THR A 3 -8.97 -5.39 -0.75
C THR A 3 -9.84 -6.31 -1.59
N ARG A 4 -9.22 -7.07 -2.51
CA ARG A 4 -9.84 -8.26 -3.10
C ARG A 4 -9.23 -9.52 -2.50
N LEU A 5 -10.08 -10.48 -2.18
CA LEU A 5 -9.69 -11.84 -1.77
C LEU A 5 -10.34 -12.84 -2.74
N GLY A 6 -9.70 -13.97 -2.95
CA GLY A 6 -10.27 -15.06 -3.73
C GLY A 6 -11.45 -15.74 -3.01
N ASP A 7 -12.14 -16.60 -3.72
CA ASP A 7 -13.10 -17.54 -3.10
C ASP A 7 -12.35 -18.83 -2.70
N ASP A 8 -11.57 -18.73 -1.63
CA ASP A 8 -10.68 -19.81 -1.20
C ASP A 8 -10.53 -19.88 0.34
N PRO A 9 -9.97 -20.97 0.89
CA PRO A 9 -9.80 -21.13 2.34
C PRO A 9 -8.93 -20.06 3.00
N ARG A 10 -8.03 -19.39 2.26
CA ARG A 10 -7.19 -18.29 2.79
C ARG A 10 -8.06 -17.07 3.04
N ALA A 11 -8.95 -16.73 2.10
CA ALA A 11 -9.93 -15.65 2.25
C ALA A 11 -10.81 -15.87 3.48
N GLN A 12 -11.30 -17.10 3.65
CA GLN A 12 -12.15 -17.46 4.80
C GLN A 12 -11.41 -17.24 6.13
N ARG A 13 -10.13 -17.62 6.20
CA ARG A 13 -9.28 -17.39 7.40
C ARG A 13 -9.07 -15.90 7.67
N ILE A 14 -8.84 -15.09 6.64
CA ILE A 14 -8.66 -13.63 6.77
C ILE A 14 -9.96 -13.01 7.29
N ARG A 15 -11.11 -13.32 6.70
CA ARG A 15 -12.42 -12.81 7.15
C ARG A 15 -12.73 -13.24 8.58
N ALA A 16 -12.46 -14.51 8.94
CA ALA A 16 -12.65 -15.00 10.30
C ALA A 16 -11.76 -14.24 11.31
N PHE A 17 -10.51 -13.96 10.96
CA PHE A 17 -9.61 -13.17 11.79
C PHE A 17 -10.11 -11.73 11.96
N MET A 18 -10.54 -11.08 10.88
CA MET A 18 -11.08 -9.72 10.93
C MET A 18 -12.31 -9.65 11.82
N LYS A 19 -13.25 -10.57 11.64
CA LYS A 19 -14.45 -10.67 12.47
C LYS A 19 -14.13 -10.88 13.96
N ALA A 20 -13.17 -11.76 14.27
CA ALA A 20 -12.76 -12.02 15.64
C ALA A 20 -12.10 -10.81 16.31
N ASN A 21 -11.56 -9.87 15.53
CA ASN A 21 -10.90 -8.65 16.02
C ASN A 21 -11.73 -7.38 15.81
N GLY A 22 -13.01 -7.50 15.43
CA GLY A 22 -13.90 -6.34 15.23
C GLY A 22 -13.50 -5.45 14.05
N ILE A 23 -12.78 -5.98 13.07
CA ILE A 23 -12.38 -5.24 11.86
C ILE A 23 -13.46 -5.45 10.81
N PRO A 24 -14.13 -4.38 10.31
CA PRO A 24 -15.12 -4.48 9.26
C PRO A 24 -14.54 -5.07 7.97
N ASP A 25 -15.29 -5.94 7.29
CA ASP A 25 -14.91 -6.58 6.03
C ASP A 25 -15.85 -6.26 4.86
N ASP A 26 -16.72 -5.27 5.04
CA ASP A 26 -17.69 -4.75 4.07
C ASP A 26 -17.06 -4.20 2.78
N LEU A 27 -15.81 -3.74 2.85
CA LEU A 27 -15.03 -3.29 1.68
C LEU A 27 -14.14 -4.39 1.09
N ILE A 28 -14.32 -5.64 1.48
CA ILE A 28 -13.60 -6.76 0.90
C ILE A 28 -14.41 -7.38 -0.25
N ILE A 29 -13.87 -7.26 -1.45
CA ILE A 29 -14.47 -7.82 -2.66
C ILE A 29 -14.02 -9.27 -2.81
N THR A 30 -14.98 -10.17 -3.07
CA THR A 30 -14.66 -11.57 -3.40
C THR A 30 -14.42 -11.70 -4.90
N ASP A 31 -13.26 -12.19 -5.28
CA ASP A 31 -12.88 -12.48 -6.66
C ASP A 31 -13.03 -13.99 -6.90
N PRO A 32 -13.96 -14.43 -7.78
CA PRO A 32 -14.21 -15.84 -8.02
C PRO A 32 -13.16 -16.49 -8.95
N TYR A 33 -12.28 -15.71 -9.56
CA TYR A 33 -11.36 -16.20 -10.60
C TYR A 33 -9.90 -16.27 -10.12
N HIS A 34 -9.53 -15.47 -9.13
CA HIS A 34 -8.14 -15.35 -8.68
C HIS A 34 -8.00 -15.72 -7.21
N LEU A 35 -6.89 -16.36 -6.88
CA LEU A 35 -6.63 -16.80 -5.51
C LEU A 35 -6.20 -15.64 -4.61
N THR A 36 -6.48 -15.79 -3.32
CA THR A 36 -5.95 -14.91 -2.29
C THR A 36 -4.42 -14.96 -2.24
N GLY A 37 -3.77 -13.80 -2.30
CA GLY A 37 -2.33 -13.70 -2.18
C GLY A 37 -1.83 -14.26 -0.85
N SER A 38 -0.63 -14.84 -0.87
CA SER A 38 -0.02 -15.45 0.31
C SER A 38 1.47 -15.18 0.39
N MET A 39 2.03 -15.42 1.56
CA MET A 39 3.47 -15.47 1.73
C MET A 39 3.85 -16.66 2.60
N MET A 40 5.03 -17.19 2.37
CA MET A 40 5.64 -18.22 3.20
C MET A 40 6.91 -17.65 3.83
N LYS A 41 7.05 -17.84 5.14
CA LYS A 41 8.26 -17.51 5.87
C LYS A 41 8.92 -18.80 6.31
N SER A 42 10.10 -19.10 5.76
CA SER A 42 10.88 -20.26 6.18
C SER A 42 11.66 -19.98 7.46
N LYS A 43 11.89 -21.02 8.25
CA LYS A 43 12.82 -21.00 9.39
C LYS A 43 14.04 -21.81 8.97
N SER A 44 14.93 -21.22 8.19
CA SER A 44 16.12 -21.95 7.71
C SER A 44 17.22 -22.06 8.78
N GLU A 45 17.42 -21.01 9.59
CA GLU A 45 18.39 -20.97 10.69
C GLU A 45 17.95 -19.97 11.75
N PRO A 46 18.43 -20.03 13.01
CA PRO A 46 18.16 -19.01 14.02
C PRO A 46 18.59 -17.63 13.52
N GLY A 47 17.63 -16.72 13.36
CA GLY A 47 17.86 -15.34 12.90
C GLY A 47 17.85 -15.11 11.38
N LYS A 48 17.86 -16.15 10.56
CA LYS A 48 17.69 -16.05 9.11
C LYS A 48 16.30 -16.52 8.70
N HIS A 49 15.53 -15.63 8.11
CA HIS A 49 14.21 -15.93 7.57
C HIS A 49 14.18 -15.60 6.09
N GLU A 50 13.85 -16.57 5.27
CA GLU A 50 13.53 -16.33 3.87
C GLU A 50 12.01 -16.13 3.74
N ILE A 51 11.63 -15.12 2.99
CA ILE A 51 10.21 -14.81 2.74
C ILE A 51 9.95 -15.00 1.26
N TYR A 52 8.98 -15.85 0.94
CA TYR A 52 8.51 -16.09 -0.42
C TYR A 52 7.11 -15.49 -0.57
N TYR A 53 6.93 -14.60 -1.55
CA TYR A 53 5.66 -13.96 -1.83
C TYR A 53 4.97 -14.63 -3.01
N PHE A 54 3.70 -14.98 -2.82
CA PHE A 54 2.81 -15.50 -3.85
C PHE A 54 1.68 -14.49 -4.04
N ARG A 55 2.00 -13.35 -4.67
CA ARG A 55 1.09 -12.21 -4.84
C ARG A 55 0.85 -11.85 -6.30
N GLN A 56 1.72 -12.30 -7.19
CA GLN A 56 1.51 -12.14 -8.62
C GLN A 56 0.21 -12.84 -9.00
N ASP A 57 -0.61 -12.18 -9.82
CA ASP A 57 -1.92 -12.67 -10.26
C ASP A 57 -2.88 -13.08 -9.11
N SER A 58 -2.65 -12.57 -7.91
CA SER A 58 -3.60 -12.74 -6.80
C SER A 58 -4.81 -11.84 -6.96
N ALA A 59 -5.92 -12.17 -6.32
CA ALA A 59 -7.13 -11.35 -6.34
C ALA A 59 -6.86 -9.87 -6.08
N ALA A 60 -5.99 -9.54 -5.12
CA ALA A 60 -5.62 -8.15 -4.80
C ALA A 60 -4.91 -7.42 -5.94
N SER A 61 -4.20 -8.12 -6.85
CA SER A 61 -3.55 -7.49 -8.01
C SER A 61 -4.56 -7.05 -9.09
N PHE A 62 -5.81 -7.49 -9.01
CA PHE A 62 -6.90 -7.09 -9.91
C PHE A 62 -7.79 -5.97 -9.34
N LEU A 63 -7.43 -5.39 -8.18
CA LEU A 63 -8.08 -4.17 -7.73
C LEU A 63 -8.01 -3.10 -8.83
N CYS A 64 -9.15 -2.46 -9.09
CA CYS A 64 -9.28 -1.49 -10.18
C CYS A 64 -10.02 -0.22 -9.73
N GLU A 65 -10.06 0.76 -10.61
CA GLU A 65 -10.72 2.05 -10.38
C GLU A 65 -12.19 1.90 -10.01
N ASN A 66 -12.93 0.99 -10.67
CA ASN A 66 -14.34 0.74 -10.37
C ASN A 66 -14.57 0.25 -8.94
N ASP A 67 -13.62 -0.52 -8.38
CA ASP A 67 -13.72 -0.96 -6.98
C ASP A 67 -13.62 0.22 -6.02
N VAL A 68 -12.75 1.18 -6.36
CA VAL A 68 -12.58 2.42 -5.59
C VAL A 68 -13.82 3.31 -5.74
N ASP A 69 -14.36 3.43 -6.94
CA ASP A 69 -15.54 4.25 -7.22
C ASP A 69 -16.79 3.76 -6.48
N GLY A 70 -16.88 2.47 -6.23
CA GLY A 70 -17.96 1.85 -5.45
C GLY A 70 -17.95 2.13 -3.94
N ILE A 71 -16.89 2.78 -3.39
CA ILE A 71 -16.80 3.04 -1.96
C ILE A 71 -17.58 4.30 -1.59
N ASP A 72 -18.43 4.19 -0.58
CA ASP A 72 -18.97 5.38 0.11
C ASP A 72 -17.89 5.97 1.02
N LEU A 73 -17.53 7.23 0.75
CA LEU A 73 -16.51 7.97 1.48
C LEU A 73 -17.09 8.95 2.52
N SER A 74 -18.40 9.01 2.68
CA SER A 74 -19.07 10.04 3.52
C SER A 74 -18.60 10.03 4.99
N ASP A 75 -18.31 8.87 5.55
CA ASP A 75 -17.85 8.69 6.92
C ASP A 75 -16.33 8.49 7.05
N ILE A 76 -15.59 8.61 5.95
CA ILE A 76 -14.14 8.39 5.93
C ILE A 76 -13.42 9.71 6.22
N ARG A 77 -12.54 9.70 7.23
CA ARG A 77 -11.71 10.87 7.58
C ARG A 77 -10.29 10.79 7.06
N ALA A 78 -9.80 9.57 6.85
CA ALA A 78 -8.46 9.34 6.33
C ALA A 78 -8.42 8.06 5.51
N VAL A 79 -7.63 8.05 4.45
CA VAL A 79 -7.22 6.86 3.72
C VAL A 79 -5.74 6.62 3.98
N HIS A 80 -5.39 5.38 4.34
CA HIS A 80 -4.00 4.95 4.50
C HIS A 80 -3.72 3.81 3.54
N PHE A 81 -2.66 3.94 2.77
CA PHE A 81 -2.19 2.87 1.90
C PHE A 81 -0.66 2.81 1.87
N THR A 82 -0.14 1.67 1.42
CA THR A 82 1.31 1.45 1.33
C THR A 82 1.77 1.34 -0.11
N GLY A 83 3.06 1.56 -0.36
CA GLY A 83 3.67 1.40 -1.68
C GLY A 83 3.52 -0.01 -2.26
N ILE A 84 3.22 -1.01 -1.44
CA ILE A 84 2.93 -2.37 -1.92
C ILE A 84 1.69 -2.37 -2.83
N PHE A 85 0.65 -1.61 -2.48
CA PHE A 85 -0.60 -1.61 -3.24
C PHE A 85 -0.42 -1.15 -4.70
N PRO A 86 0.11 0.04 -4.99
CA PRO A 86 0.27 0.49 -6.38
C PRO A 86 1.33 -0.28 -7.18
N THR A 87 2.23 -1.01 -6.52
CA THR A 87 3.33 -1.71 -7.21
C THR A 87 3.04 -3.17 -7.54
N ILE A 88 1.90 -3.73 -7.10
CA ILE A 88 1.57 -5.13 -7.40
C ILE A 88 1.03 -5.35 -8.82
N SER A 89 0.47 -4.33 -9.46
CA SER A 89 0.00 -4.37 -10.85
C SER A 89 -0.33 -2.97 -11.40
N ASN A 90 -0.44 -2.85 -12.73
CA ASN A 90 -0.89 -1.62 -13.36
C ASN A 90 -2.33 -1.25 -12.99
N SER A 91 -3.20 -2.24 -12.80
CA SER A 91 -4.58 -2.02 -12.34
C SER A 91 -4.60 -1.43 -10.94
N ALA A 92 -3.82 -2.00 -10.01
CA ALA A 92 -3.69 -1.50 -8.65
C ALA A 92 -3.07 -0.08 -8.59
N ALA A 93 -2.12 0.23 -9.48
CA ALA A 93 -1.57 1.59 -9.60
C ALA A 93 -2.66 2.62 -9.98
N LYS A 94 -3.52 2.30 -10.96
CA LYS A 94 -4.65 3.14 -11.35
C LYS A 94 -5.67 3.27 -10.21
N ALA A 95 -6.00 2.17 -9.54
CA ALA A 95 -6.89 2.18 -8.39
C ALA A 95 -6.35 3.05 -7.24
N ALA A 96 -5.04 3.02 -6.98
CA ALA A 96 -4.41 3.86 -5.98
C ALA A 96 -4.48 5.36 -6.34
N ARG A 97 -4.24 5.72 -7.60
CA ARG A 97 -4.44 7.11 -8.08
C ARG A 97 -5.88 7.56 -7.90
N ARG A 98 -6.83 6.72 -8.32
CA ARG A 98 -8.25 7.01 -8.15
C ARG A 98 -8.66 7.19 -6.70
N LEU A 99 -8.08 6.39 -5.79
CA LEU A 99 -8.31 6.55 -4.35
C LEU A 99 -7.81 7.90 -3.84
N VAL A 100 -6.61 8.32 -4.25
CA VAL A 100 -6.04 9.63 -3.86
C VAL A 100 -6.86 10.78 -4.42
N GLU A 101 -7.28 10.72 -5.69
CA GLU A 101 -8.16 11.71 -6.31
C GLU A 101 -9.46 11.88 -5.51
N ARG A 102 -10.19 10.77 -5.29
CA ARG A 102 -11.45 10.79 -4.54
C ARG A 102 -11.27 11.28 -3.11
N ALA A 103 -10.17 10.91 -2.45
CA ALA A 103 -9.88 11.40 -1.11
C ALA A 103 -9.70 12.92 -1.10
N LYS A 104 -8.97 13.49 -2.06
CA LYS A 104 -8.78 14.93 -2.20
C LYS A 104 -10.08 15.67 -2.52
N GLU A 105 -10.88 15.15 -3.47
CA GLU A 105 -12.19 15.70 -3.82
C GLU A 105 -13.13 15.80 -2.60
N ASN A 106 -13.01 14.87 -1.66
CA ASN A 106 -13.83 14.81 -0.44
C ASN A 106 -13.12 15.37 0.81
N SER A 107 -11.98 16.05 0.67
CA SER A 107 -11.19 16.60 1.78
C SER A 107 -10.77 15.54 2.83
N ILE A 108 -10.55 14.30 2.40
CA ILE A 108 -10.12 13.19 3.23
C ILE A 108 -8.59 13.18 3.31
N THR A 109 -8.05 13.03 4.50
CA THR A 109 -6.60 12.96 4.73
C THR A 109 -5.98 11.74 4.05
N VAL A 110 -4.96 11.95 3.23
CA VAL A 110 -4.19 10.88 2.57
C VAL A 110 -2.91 10.59 3.35
N VAL A 111 -2.76 9.36 3.81
CA VAL A 111 -1.57 8.87 4.52
C VAL A 111 -0.89 7.80 3.67
N PHE A 112 0.38 8.01 3.35
CA PHE A 112 1.16 7.10 2.53
C PHE A 112 2.40 6.58 3.27
N ASP A 113 2.55 5.25 3.32
CA ASP A 113 3.75 4.56 3.80
C ASP A 113 4.38 3.80 2.61
N PRO A 114 5.59 4.13 2.15
CA PRO A 114 6.22 3.45 1.03
C PRO A 114 6.39 1.96 1.28
N ASN A 115 6.68 1.56 2.50
CA ASN A 115 6.76 0.17 2.97
C ASN A 115 7.46 -0.76 1.96
N LEU A 116 8.63 -0.33 1.49
CA LEU A 116 9.37 -1.00 0.43
C LEU A 116 9.75 -2.42 0.80
N ARG A 117 9.53 -3.34 -0.11
CA ARG A 117 9.93 -4.75 0.02
C ARG A 117 10.85 -5.10 -1.14
N SER A 118 12.14 -5.30 -0.84
CA SER A 118 13.18 -5.53 -1.86
C SER A 118 12.85 -6.66 -2.85
N GLN A 119 12.02 -7.62 -2.45
CA GLN A 119 11.58 -8.73 -3.28
C GLN A 119 10.35 -8.42 -4.16
N LEU A 120 9.64 -7.32 -3.88
CA LEU A 120 8.43 -6.91 -4.61
C LEU A 120 8.67 -5.65 -5.44
N TRP A 121 9.81 -5.00 -5.25
CA TRP A 121 10.14 -3.74 -5.86
C TRP A 121 11.26 -3.93 -6.89
N ASP A 122 10.97 -3.66 -8.14
CA ASP A 122 11.88 -3.80 -9.27
C ASP A 122 12.94 -2.68 -9.38
N ARG A 123 12.80 -1.62 -8.58
CA ARG A 123 13.65 -0.39 -8.60
C ARG A 123 13.71 0.30 -9.96
N SER A 124 12.74 0.03 -10.83
CA SER A 124 12.67 0.72 -12.10
C SER A 124 12.43 2.23 -11.91
N PRO A 125 12.88 3.09 -12.87
CA PRO A 125 12.57 4.51 -12.83
C PRO A 125 11.07 4.79 -12.75
N GLU A 126 10.26 3.96 -13.39
CA GLU A 126 8.79 4.06 -13.40
C GLU A 126 8.20 3.80 -12.03
N THR A 127 8.65 2.76 -11.33
CA THR A 127 8.21 2.45 -9.97
C THR A 127 8.67 3.51 -8.97
N LEU A 128 9.90 4.03 -9.12
CA LEU A 128 10.39 5.16 -8.33
C LEU A 128 9.53 6.41 -8.52
N ALA A 129 9.24 6.76 -9.77
CA ALA A 129 8.41 7.91 -10.11
C ALA A 129 7.00 7.77 -9.52
N LEU A 130 6.39 6.57 -9.62
CA LEU A 130 5.08 6.27 -9.06
C LEU A 130 5.04 6.45 -7.54
N LEU A 131 6.03 5.95 -6.82
CA LEU A 131 6.06 6.06 -5.36
C LEU A 131 6.31 7.50 -4.90
N ASN A 132 7.18 8.24 -5.60
CA ASN A 132 7.39 9.67 -5.33
C ASN A 132 6.16 10.52 -5.69
N GLU A 133 5.41 10.16 -6.74
CA GLU A 133 4.11 10.78 -7.06
C GLU A 133 3.15 10.66 -5.88
N PHE A 134 3.02 9.47 -5.28
CA PHE A 134 2.14 9.27 -4.12
C PHE A 134 2.65 9.98 -2.86
N ALA A 135 3.96 10.01 -2.64
CA ALA A 135 4.55 10.77 -1.55
C ALA A 135 4.18 12.25 -1.65
N ALA A 136 4.43 12.87 -2.81
CA ALA A 136 4.13 14.28 -3.08
C ALA A 136 2.63 14.63 -2.97
N GLN A 137 1.75 13.66 -3.27
CA GLN A 137 0.31 13.84 -3.21
C GLN A 137 -0.31 13.54 -1.85
N SER A 138 0.44 12.99 -0.90
CA SER A 138 -0.07 12.65 0.43
C SER A 138 -0.07 13.84 1.38
N ASP A 139 -1.01 13.85 2.32
CA ASP A 139 -1.00 14.80 3.43
C ASP A 139 0.03 14.39 4.48
N VAL A 140 0.22 13.09 4.68
CA VAL A 140 1.20 12.54 5.62
C VAL A 140 1.99 11.45 4.91
N PHE A 141 3.32 11.59 4.89
CA PHE A 141 4.25 10.62 4.32
C PHE A 141 5.10 9.98 5.42
N LEU A 142 5.21 8.65 5.42
CA LEU A 142 5.80 7.85 6.50
C LEU A 142 7.00 7.01 6.03
N PRO A 143 8.08 7.58 5.52
CA PRO A 143 9.25 6.81 5.10
C PRO A 143 10.10 6.37 6.29
N SER A 144 10.81 5.25 6.18
CA SER A 144 12.03 5.01 6.96
C SER A 144 13.23 5.65 6.27
N LEU A 145 14.35 5.82 7.00
CA LEU A 145 15.59 6.34 6.41
C LEU A 145 16.02 5.56 5.16
N LYS A 146 16.01 4.22 5.24
CA LYS A 146 16.39 3.35 4.11
C LYS A 146 15.45 3.46 2.91
N GLU A 147 14.16 3.66 3.17
CA GLU A 147 13.17 3.88 2.13
C GLU A 147 13.39 5.23 1.45
N ALA A 148 13.61 6.30 2.22
CA ALA A 148 13.90 7.62 1.68
C ALA A 148 15.20 7.64 0.86
N GLU A 149 16.29 7.03 1.38
CA GLU A 149 17.54 6.86 0.62
C GLU A 149 17.29 6.18 -0.73
N SER A 150 16.42 5.15 -0.75
CA SER A 150 16.08 4.46 -1.99
C SER A 150 15.22 5.29 -2.95
N LEU A 151 14.34 6.17 -2.43
CA LEU A 151 13.37 6.94 -3.21
C LEU A 151 13.95 8.27 -3.71
N CYS A 152 14.75 8.98 -2.91
CA CYS A 152 15.26 10.31 -3.25
C CYS A 152 16.78 10.48 -3.03
N GLY A 153 17.48 9.45 -2.56
CA GLY A 153 18.93 9.50 -2.33
C GLY A 153 19.37 10.24 -1.07
N LEU A 154 18.43 10.68 -0.22
CA LEU A 154 18.71 11.41 1.01
C LEU A 154 18.68 10.47 2.21
N ASN A 155 19.53 10.74 3.22
CA ASN A 155 19.64 9.92 4.42
C ASN A 155 19.60 10.73 5.73
N ASP A 156 19.51 12.05 5.65
CA ASP A 156 19.26 12.91 6.80
C ASP A 156 17.74 13.14 6.97
N PRO A 157 17.18 13.00 8.18
CA PRO A 157 15.73 13.16 8.40
C PRO A 157 15.19 14.54 8.05
N GLU A 158 15.96 15.62 8.30
CA GLU A 158 15.53 16.99 8.02
C GLU A 158 15.54 17.24 6.52
N ASP A 159 16.61 16.83 5.82
CA ASP A 159 16.71 16.94 4.36
C ASP A 159 15.60 16.15 3.65
N ILE A 160 15.27 14.96 4.17
CA ILE A 160 14.15 14.14 3.66
C ILE A 160 12.83 14.88 3.84
N ALA A 161 12.59 15.45 5.01
CA ALA A 161 11.37 16.18 5.31
C ALA A 161 11.23 17.40 4.39
N ASP A 162 12.27 18.21 4.28
CA ASP A 162 12.28 19.42 3.44
C ASP A 162 12.07 19.07 1.96
N HIS A 163 12.70 18.00 1.48
CA HIS A 163 12.54 17.54 0.12
C HIS A 163 11.05 17.23 -0.20
N TYR A 164 10.39 16.37 0.60
CA TYR A 164 9.00 15.99 0.30
C TYR A 164 8.00 17.09 0.60
N ILE A 165 8.26 17.96 1.58
CA ILE A 165 7.44 19.17 1.80
C ILE A 165 7.53 20.10 0.58
N SER A 166 8.71 20.27 -0.01
CA SER A 166 8.89 21.07 -1.23
C SER A 166 8.14 20.49 -2.45
N LEU A 167 7.89 19.17 -2.45
CA LEU A 167 7.11 18.49 -3.49
C LEU A 167 5.58 18.53 -3.25
N GLY A 168 5.13 19.00 -2.08
CA GLY A 168 3.70 19.17 -1.80
C GLY A 168 3.14 18.35 -0.64
N THR A 169 3.92 17.46 -0.04
CA THR A 169 3.52 16.72 1.17
C THR A 169 3.35 17.70 2.34
N LYS A 170 2.26 17.58 3.11
CA LYS A 170 2.03 18.51 4.23
C LYS A 170 2.79 18.14 5.51
N LYS A 171 3.04 16.86 5.74
CA LYS A 171 3.75 16.34 6.91
C LYS A 171 4.58 15.12 6.55
N VAL A 172 5.84 15.12 6.95
CA VAL A 172 6.74 13.96 6.80
C VAL A 172 7.11 13.44 8.19
N ILE A 173 7.00 12.13 8.39
CA ILE A 173 7.37 11.44 9.63
C ILE A 173 8.36 10.36 9.28
N VAL A 174 9.65 10.65 9.50
CA VAL A 174 10.72 9.70 9.21
C VAL A 174 10.84 8.67 10.33
N LYS A 175 10.69 7.39 9.98
CA LYS A 175 10.84 6.26 10.92
C LYS A 175 12.32 5.95 11.12
N LEU A 176 12.82 6.03 12.35
CA LEU A 176 14.24 5.84 12.66
C LEU A 176 14.60 4.40 13.11
N GLY A 177 13.60 3.54 13.34
CA GLY A 177 13.75 2.16 13.81
C GLY A 177 13.14 1.92 15.18
#